data_ee20cea39acad704a009200bb83d312b
#
_entry.id   ee20cea39acad704a009200bb83d312b
#
_cell.length_a   1.000
_cell.length_b   1.000
_cell.length_c   1.000
_cell.angle_alpha   90.00
_cell.angle_beta   90.00
_cell.angle_gamma   90.00
#
_symmetry.space_group_name_H-M   'P 1'
#
loop_
_entity.id
_entity.type
_entity.pdbx_description
1 polymer ?
#
loop_
_entity_poly.entity_id
_entity_poly.type
_entity_poly.pdbx_seq_one_letter_code
_entity_poly.pdbx_strand_id
1 'polypeptide(L)'
;MAKGVFIVGTDTDVGKTVVTAGIMHVLRSNGYNACYFKAALSGAFEIGNKLVPGDTRLSCEVSNLEEEYENITPYVYKAEVSPHLAAKLENNPIQIDLIKAKYEYLKGKYDYIIAEGSGGIVCPLIDDERGLYTLENLIKDLNMSVVIVARG
;
A
#
# COMPACT_ATOMS: atom_id res chain seq x y z
N MET A 1 9.14 7.92 17.45
CA MET A 1 9.36 7.55 16.02
C MET A 1 8.43 6.39 15.69
N ALA A 2 7.62 6.53 14.66
CA ALA A 2 6.70 5.48 14.25
C ALA A 2 7.47 4.19 13.86
N LYS A 3 6.98 3.04 14.29
CA LYS A 3 7.47 1.73 13.87
C LYS A 3 6.68 1.28 12.64
N GLY A 4 7.33 0.63 11.69
CA GLY A 4 6.68 0.19 10.47
C GLY A 4 7.11 -1.21 10.05
N VAL A 5 6.18 -1.94 9.42
CA VAL A 5 6.44 -3.20 8.75
C VAL A 5 5.78 -3.19 7.38
N PHE A 6 6.49 -3.71 6.39
CA PHE A 6 6.01 -3.84 5.03
C PHE A 6 5.64 -5.30 4.74
N ILE A 7 4.37 -5.54 4.46
CA ILE A 7 3.85 -6.87 4.13
C ILE A 7 4.00 -7.06 2.61
N VAL A 8 4.84 -7.99 2.22
CA VAL A 8 5.05 -8.37 0.82
C VAL A 8 4.60 -9.81 0.59
N GLY A 9 4.39 -10.18 -0.66
CA GLY A 9 4.08 -11.55 -1.04
C GLY A 9 5.12 -12.13 -1.98
N THR A 10 5.14 -13.44 -2.08
CA THR A 10 5.88 -14.14 -3.14
C THR A 10 5.22 -13.94 -4.50
N ASP A 11 3.91 -13.63 -4.51
CA ASP A 11 3.11 -13.40 -5.71
C ASP A 11 1.85 -12.57 -5.38
N THR A 12 1.03 -12.31 -6.41
CA THR A 12 -0.34 -11.81 -6.27
C THR A 12 -1.23 -12.91 -5.65
N ASP A 13 -2.28 -12.52 -4.93
CA ASP A 13 -3.28 -13.43 -4.34
C ASP A 13 -2.74 -14.49 -3.35
N VAL A 14 -1.61 -14.24 -2.73
CA VAL A 14 -1.07 -15.12 -1.66
C VAL A 14 -1.66 -14.84 -0.28
N GLY A 15 -2.52 -13.82 -0.14
CA GLY A 15 -3.19 -13.46 1.11
C GLY A 15 -2.62 -12.25 1.83
N LYS A 16 -1.82 -11.40 1.15
CA LYS A 16 -1.26 -10.17 1.75
C LYS A 16 -2.31 -9.31 2.43
N THR A 17 -3.40 -9.02 1.75
CA THR A 17 -4.47 -8.13 2.24
C THR A 17 -5.13 -8.70 3.49
N VAL A 18 -5.40 -10.01 3.53
CA VAL A 18 -5.98 -10.66 4.71
C VAL A 18 -5.03 -10.60 5.89
N VAL A 19 -3.74 -10.88 5.68
CA VAL A 19 -2.72 -10.80 6.72
C VAL A 19 -2.58 -9.36 7.23
N THR A 20 -2.51 -8.40 6.33
CA THR A 20 -2.38 -6.97 6.68
C THR A 20 -3.60 -6.48 7.46
N ALA A 21 -4.82 -6.78 6.99
CA ALA A 21 -6.05 -6.42 7.68
C ALA A 21 -6.15 -7.07 9.06
N GLY A 22 -5.71 -8.33 9.20
CA GLY A 22 -5.65 -9.04 10.47
C GLY A 22 -4.68 -8.39 11.46
N ILE A 23 -3.48 -8.03 11.03
CA ILE A 23 -2.49 -7.32 11.85
C ILE A 23 -3.07 -5.96 12.28
N MET A 24 -3.65 -5.20 11.36
CA MET A 24 -4.29 -3.92 11.64
C MET A 24 -5.40 -4.06 12.68
N HIS A 25 -6.26 -5.08 12.51
CA HIS A 25 -7.33 -5.36 13.48
C HIS A 25 -6.77 -5.64 14.88
N VAL A 26 -5.80 -6.53 14.98
CA VAL A 26 -5.19 -6.90 16.28
C VAL A 26 -4.55 -5.69 16.95
N LEU A 27 -3.78 -4.89 16.22
CA LEU A 27 -3.14 -3.71 16.78
C LEU A 27 -4.18 -2.72 17.30
N ARG A 28 -5.15 -2.32 16.47
CA ARG A 28 -6.13 -1.30 16.85
C ARG A 28 -7.10 -1.78 17.93
N SER A 29 -7.51 -3.05 17.92
CA SER A 29 -8.36 -3.64 18.98
C SER A 29 -7.66 -3.67 20.33
N ASN A 30 -6.34 -3.69 20.35
CA ASN A 30 -5.54 -3.61 21.59
C ASN A 30 -5.10 -2.17 21.92
N GLY A 31 -5.68 -1.16 21.29
CA GLY A 31 -5.46 0.25 21.62
C GLY A 31 -4.19 0.86 20.99
N TYR A 32 -3.51 0.15 20.10
CA TYR A 32 -2.36 0.73 19.40
C TYR A 32 -2.82 1.72 18.33
N ASN A 33 -2.16 2.87 18.27
CA ASN A 33 -2.38 3.89 17.24
C ASN A 33 -1.70 3.49 15.92
N ALA A 34 -2.33 2.57 15.18
CA ALA A 34 -1.80 1.97 13.96
C ALA A 34 -2.55 2.46 12.72
N CYS A 35 -1.83 2.62 11.61
CA CYS A 35 -2.33 3.01 10.31
C CYS A 35 -1.92 2.01 9.23
N TYR A 36 -2.83 1.77 8.29
CA TYR A 36 -2.57 1.06 7.03
C TYR A 36 -1.94 1.99 6.00
N PHE A 37 -1.07 1.46 5.15
CA PHE A 37 -0.50 2.18 4.01
C PHE A 37 -0.32 1.27 2.80
N LYS A 38 -0.71 1.73 1.62
CA LYS A 38 -0.45 1.06 0.35
C LYS A 38 -0.12 2.10 -0.71
N ALA A 39 1.13 2.14 -1.14
CA ALA A 39 1.66 3.19 -2.01
C ALA A 39 0.91 3.31 -3.34
N ALA A 40 0.55 2.18 -3.95
CA ALA A 40 -0.22 2.11 -5.18
C ALA A 40 -1.11 0.88 -5.19
N LEU A 41 -2.33 1.03 -5.67
CA LEU A 41 -3.30 -0.05 -5.86
C LEU A 41 -3.82 0.00 -7.30
N SER A 42 -3.78 -1.12 -7.98
CA SER A 42 -4.41 -1.36 -9.29
C SER A 42 -5.59 -2.33 -9.14
N GLY A 43 -6.53 -2.29 -10.06
CA GLY A 43 -7.75 -3.08 -9.98
C GLY A 43 -8.79 -2.53 -9.00
N ALA A 44 -8.84 -1.22 -8.81
CA ALA A 44 -9.88 -0.58 -8.02
C ALA A 44 -11.26 -0.70 -8.71
N PHE A 45 -12.30 -0.86 -7.90
CA PHE A 45 -13.66 -0.88 -8.41
C PHE A 45 -14.34 0.49 -8.29
N GLU A 46 -15.36 0.71 -9.10
CA GLU A 46 -16.11 1.96 -9.10
C GLU A 46 -17.38 1.86 -8.24
N ILE A 47 -17.60 2.88 -7.39
CA ILE A 47 -18.87 3.13 -6.72
C ILE A 47 -19.30 4.54 -7.11
N GLY A 48 -20.39 4.65 -7.90
CA GLY A 48 -20.74 5.92 -8.54
C GLY A 48 -19.63 6.37 -9.49
N ASN A 49 -19.09 7.57 -9.28
CA ASN A 49 -18.00 8.14 -10.09
C ASN A 49 -16.63 8.13 -9.36
N LYS A 50 -16.49 7.31 -8.32
CA LYS A 50 -15.26 7.24 -7.52
C LYS A 50 -14.63 5.86 -7.59
N LEU A 51 -13.31 5.83 -7.77
CA LEU A 51 -12.52 4.60 -7.59
C LEU A 51 -12.40 4.29 -6.09
N VAL A 52 -12.66 3.03 -5.75
CA VAL A 52 -12.53 2.52 -4.39
C VAL A 52 -11.43 1.48 -4.35
N PRO A 53 -10.35 1.72 -3.57
CA PRO A 53 -9.28 0.77 -3.41
C PRO A 53 -9.72 -0.36 -2.46
N GLY A 54 -9.97 -1.56 -3.01
CA GLY A 54 -10.56 -2.68 -2.28
C GLY A 54 -9.76 -3.13 -1.06
N ASP A 55 -8.45 -3.28 -1.20
CA ASP A 55 -7.55 -3.69 -0.11
C ASP A 55 -7.53 -2.66 1.02
N THR A 56 -7.48 -1.39 0.67
CA THR A 56 -7.51 -0.25 1.61
C THR A 56 -8.83 -0.23 2.36
N ARG A 57 -9.94 -0.34 1.62
CA ARG A 57 -11.28 -0.38 2.19
C ARG A 57 -11.42 -1.53 3.20
N LEU A 58 -11.03 -2.74 2.82
CA LEU A 58 -11.09 -3.91 3.70
C LEU A 58 -10.28 -3.68 4.99
N SER A 59 -9.04 -3.20 4.84
CA SER A 59 -8.16 -2.94 5.98
C SER A 59 -8.72 -1.87 6.92
N CYS A 60 -9.31 -0.80 6.37
CA CYS A 60 -9.96 0.25 7.16
C CYS A 60 -11.21 -0.28 7.89
N GLU A 61 -12.10 -0.99 7.19
CA GLU A 61 -13.35 -1.52 7.76
C GLU A 61 -13.06 -2.52 8.89
N VAL A 62 -12.15 -3.47 8.68
CA VAL A 62 -11.81 -4.52 9.65
C VAL A 62 -11.11 -3.96 10.89
N SER A 63 -10.34 -2.89 10.74
CA SER A 63 -9.54 -2.29 11.82
C SER A 63 -10.19 -1.05 12.44
N ASN A 64 -11.34 -0.61 11.96
CA ASN A 64 -11.98 0.67 12.33
C ASN A 64 -11.01 1.85 12.18
N LEU A 65 -10.25 1.87 11.09
CA LEU A 65 -9.37 2.99 10.75
C LEU A 65 -10.17 4.05 10.00
N GLU A 66 -10.24 5.24 10.58
CA GLU A 66 -10.82 6.43 9.96
C GLU A 66 -9.68 7.33 9.46
N GLU A 67 -9.28 7.13 8.22
CA GLU A 67 -8.30 7.96 7.52
C GLU A 67 -8.76 8.16 6.07
N GLU A 68 -8.44 9.31 5.49
CA GLU A 68 -8.71 9.58 4.07
C GLU A 68 -7.91 8.63 3.18
N TYR A 69 -8.58 7.95 2.25
CA TYR A 69 -7.91 6.97 1.36
C TYR A 69 -6.74 7.58 0.59
N GLU A 70 -6.83 8.85 0.20
CA GLU A 70 -5.77 9.58 -0.50
C GLU A 70 -4.49 9.74 0.31
N ASN A 71 -4.57 9.67 1.64
CA ASN A 71 -3.39 9.72 2.50
C ASN A 71 -2.73 8.36 2.65
N ILE A 72 -3.51 7.28 2.65
CA ILE A 72 -3.04 5.92 2.90
C ILE A 72 -2.88 5.09 1.63
N THR A 73 -3.45 5.54 0.49
CA THR A 73 -3.29 4.93 -0.82
C THR A 73 -3.24 6.03 -1.89
N PRO A 74 -2.10 6.71 -2.02
CA PRO A 74 -1.98 7.89 -2.88
C PRO A 74 -2.19 7.61 -4.37
N TYR A 75 -1.97 6.38 -4.83
CA TYR A 75 -2.21 6.00 -6.22
C TYR A 75 -3.22 4.87 -6.30
N VAL A 76 -4.34 5.14 -6.96
CA VAL A 76 -5.43 4.18 -7.18
C VAL A 76 -5.74 4.13 -8.66
N TYR A 77 -5.61 2.94 -9.25
CA TYR A 77 -5.84 2.69 -10.67
C TYR A 77 -6.97 1.69 -10.87
N LYS A 78 -7.76 1.90 -11.92
CA LYS A 78 -8.83 0.99 -12.33
C LYS A 78 -8.29 -0.27 -13.03
N ALA A 79 -7.24 -0.12 -13.84
CA ALA A 79 -6.67 -1.21 -14.60
C ALA A 79 -6.09 -2.31 -13.68
N GLU A 80 -6.47 -3.56 -13.92
CA GLU A 80 -5.99 -4.74 -13.17
C GLU A 80 -4.66 -5.27 -13.73
N VAL A 81 -3.64 -4.43 -13.67
CA VAL A 81 -2.27 -4.75 -14.11
C VAL A 81 -1.28 -4.25 -13.07
N SER A 82 0.02 -4.48 -13.30
CA SER A 82 1.05 -3.95 -12.41
C SER A 82 0.98 -2.40 -12.31
N PRO A 83 1.33 -1.81 -11.16
CA PRO A 83 1.15 -0.37 -10.94
C PRO A 83 1.79 0.52 -12.00
N HIS A 84 3.03 0.21 -12.46
CA HIS A 84 3.70 0.99 -13.49
C HIS A 84 2.93 0.98 -14.83
N LEU A 85 2.34 -0.16 -15.19
CA LEU A 85 1.55 -0.29 -16.41
C LEU A 85 0.20 0.41 -16.27
N ALA A 86 -0.47 0.27 -15.13
CA ALA A 86 -1.71 0.99 -14.83
C ALA A 86 -1.50 2.51 -14.89
N ALA A 87 -0.42 3.01 -14.29
CA ALA A 87 -0.02 4.41 -14.34
C ALA A 87 0.16 4.93 -15.78
N LYS A 88 0.75 4.12 -16.64
CA LYS A 88 0.93 4.43 -18.08
C LYS A 88 -0.40 4.43 -18.82
N LEU A 89 -1.25 3.41 -18.62
CA LEU A 89 -2.55 3.29 -19.28
C LEU A 89 -3.51 4.42 -18.91
N GLU A 90 -3.47 4.86 -17.66
CA GLU A 90 -4.35 5.91 -17.14
C GLU A 90 -3.72 7.31 -17.18
N ASN A 91 -2.54 7.44 -17.76
CA ASN A 91 -1.79 8.70 -17.87
C ASN A 91 -1.67 9.42 -16.51
N ASN A 92 -1.42 8.65 -15.47
CA ASN A 92 -1.24 9.12 -14.09
C ASN A 92 0.06 8.53 -13.50
N PRO A 93 1.22 9.10 -13.85
CA PRO A 93 2.53 8.54 -13.48
C PRO A 93 2.79 8.62 -11.98
N ILE A 94 3.32 7.55 -11.41
CA ILE A 94 3.71 7.49 -10.01
C ILE A 94 4.88 8.45 -9.75
N GLN A 95 4.73 9.26 -8.70
CA GLN A 95 5.76 10.15 -8.17
C GLN A 95 6.20 9.62 -6.78
N ILE A 96 7.43 9.16 -6.68
CA ILE A 96 7.94 8.58 -5.43
C ILE A 96 7.96 9.59 -4.28
N ASP A 97 8.24 10.86 -4.59
CA ASP A 97 8.24 11.92 -3.60
C ASP A 97 6.87 12.15 -2.96
N LEU A 98 5.78 11.98 -3.73
CA LEU A 98 4.42 12.03 -3.18
C LEU A 98 4.16 10.86 -2.23
N ILE A 99 4.57 9.64 -2.61
CA ILE A 99 4.46 8.47 -1.74
C ILE A 99 5.20 8.70 -0.42
N LYS A 100 6.44 9.17 -0.49
CA LYS A 100 7.26 9.49 0.68
C LYS A 100 6.63 10.57 1.55
N ALA A 101 6.11 11.63 0.94
CA ALA A 101 5.45 12.72 1.68
C ALA A 101 4.20 12.22 2.43
N LYS A 102 3.39 11.37 1.81
CA LYS A 102 2.23 10.75 2.47
C LYS A 102 2.66 9.83 3.62
N TYR A 103 3.68 9.02 3.42
CA TYR A 103 4.24 8.16 4.45
C TYR A 103 4.76 8.97 5.66
N GLU A 104 5.52 10.04 5.43
CA GLU A 104 6.00 10.93 6.50
C GLU A 104 4.86 11.64 7.23
N TYR A 105 3.81 12.06 6.53
CA TYR A 105 2.60 12.58 7.16
C TYR A 105 1.99 11.56 8.13
N LEU A 106 1.85 10.31 7.71
CA LEU A 106 1.30 9.25 8.56
C LEU A 106 2.22 8.93 9.75
N LYS A 107 3.54 8.97 9.57
CA LYS A 107 4.52 8.82 10.67
C LYS A 107 4.39 9.91 11.75
N GLY A 108 3.95 11.08 11.37
CA GLY A 108 3.68 12.17 12.31
C GLY A 108 2.38 11.98 13.10
N LYS A 109 1.47 11.14 12.62
CA LYS A 109 0.12 10.96 13.16
C LYS A 109 -0.07 9.63 13.90
N TYR A 110 0.67 8.59 13.50
CA TYR A 110 0.52 7.22 13.99
C TYR A 110 1.82 6.66 14.57
N ASP A 111 1.68 5.76 15.54
CA ASP A 111 2.83 5.10 16.18
C ASP A 111 3.30 3.85 15.41
N TYR A 112 2.38 3.24 14.66
CA TYR A 112 2.63 2.04 13.85
C TYR A 112 2.08 2.21 12.45
N ILE A 113 2.89 1.86 11.43
CA ILE A 113 2.45 1.84 10.03
C ILE A 113 2.64 0.43 9.47
N ILE A 114 1.53 -0.16 9.02
CA ILE A 114 1.51 -1.47 8.38
C ILE A 114 1.31 -1.22 6.89
N ALA A 115 2.39 -1.31 6.13
CA ALA A 115 2.34 -1.12 4.69
C ALA A 115 2.10 -2.45 3.97
N GLU A 116 1.34 -2.40 2.88
CA GLU A 116 1.09 -3.54 2.01
C GLU A 116 1.64 -3.30 0.61
N GLY A 117 2.34 -4.29 0.08
CA GLY A 117 2.85 -4.26 -1.29
C GLY A 117 1.81 -4.61 -2.34
N SER A 118 2.06 -4.18 -3.56
CA SER A 118 1.30 -4.55 -4.76
C SER A 118 2.06 -5.64 -5.51
N GLY A 119 1.48 -6.81 -5.69
CA GLY A 119 2.16 -7.95 -6.31
C GLY A 119 3.31 -8.52 -5.48
N GLY A 120 4.36 -9.02 -6.13
CA GLY A 120 5.57 -9.52 -5.49
C GLY A 120 6.56 -8.41 -5.11
N ILE A 121 7.62 -8.77 -4.38
CA ILE A 121 8.60 -7.80 -3.86
C ILE A 121 9.34 -7.01 -4.96
N VAL A 122 9.52 -7.59 -6.14
CA VAL A 122 10.18 -6.95 -7.29
C VAL A 122 9.18 -6.26 -8.22
N CYS A 123 7.93 -6.08 -7.80
CA CYS A 123 6.91 -5.43 -8.62
C CYS A 123 7.33 -4.00 -8.98
N PRO A 124 7.36 -3.63 -10.28
CA PRO A 124 7.69 -2.28 -10.70
C PRO A 124 6.61 -1.27 -10.30
N LEU A 125 7.03 -0.17 -9.69
CA LEU A 125 6.22 1.03 -9.50
C LEU A 125 6.46 2.04 -10.62
N ILE A 126 7.69 2.12 -11.10
CA ILE A 126 8.10 2.91 -12.27
C ILE A 126 8.95 2.02 -13.17
N ASP A 127 8.67 2.08 -14.48
CA ASP A 127 9.47 1.49 -15.53
C ASP A 127 9.28 2.35 -16.81
N ASP A 128 10.05 3.43 -16.87
CA ASP A 128 10.00 4.43 -17.94
C ASP A 128 11.37 5.12 -18.12
N GLU A 129 11.42 6.25 -18.80
CA GLU A 129 12.63 7.03 -19.03
C GLU A 129 13.36 7.47 -17.74
N ARG A 130 12.67 7.51 -16.59
CA ARG A 130 13.26 7.78 -15.26
C ARG A 130 14.03 6.58 -14.71
N GLY A 131 13.91 5.42 -15.36
CA GLY A 131 14.51 4.16 -14.96
C GLY A 131 13.51 3.19 -14.32
N LEU A 132 14.04 2.11 -13.75
CA LEU A 132 13.28 1.09 -13.04
C LEU A 132 13.29 1.37 -11.54
N TYR A 133 12.11 1.50 -10.94
CA TYR A 133 11.93 1.60 -9.50
C TYR A 133 10.90 0.58 -9.03
N THR A 134 11.34 -0.33 -8.17
CA THR A 134 10.54 -1.46 -7.70
C THR A 134 10.02 -1.25 -6.28
N LEU A 135 9.13 -2.13 -5.85
CA LEU A 135 8.66 -2.17 -4.46
C LEU A 135 9.81 -2.34 -3.46
N GLU A 136 10.84 -3.14 -3.82
CA GLU A 136 12.06 -3.31 -3.00
C GLU A 136 12.80 -1.97 -2.79
N ASN A 137 12.88 -1.13 -3.83
CA ASN A 137 13.48 0.19 -3.71
C ASN A 137 12.68 1.07 -2.73
N LEU A 138 11.35 1.04 -2.84
CA LEU A 138 10.48 1.78 -1.91
C LEU A 138 10.66 1.34 -0.46
N ILE A 139 10.70 0.04 -0.22
CA ILE A 139 10.90 -0.53 1.13
C ILE A 139 12.22 -0.03 1.74
N LYS A 140 13.30 -0.04 0.96
CA LYS A 140 14.60 0.48 1.36
C LYS A 140 14.55 1.98 1.66
N ASP A 141 13.93 2.75 0.79
CA ASP A 141 13.80 4.20 0.93
C ASP A 141 12.98 4.60 2.16
N LEU A 142 11.94 3.84 2.48
CA LEU A 142 11.12 4.05 3.68
C LEU A 142 11.74 3.44 4.96
N ASN A 143 12.86 2.73 4.84
CA ASN A 143 13.58 2.07 5.92
C ASN A 143 12.66 1.15 6.76
N MET A 144 11.87 0.32 6.11
CA MET A 144 10.91 -0.57 6.76
C MET A 144 11.42 -2.01 6.86
N SER A 145 11.08 -2.68 7.96
CA SER A 145 11.22 -4.13 8.08
C SER A 145 10.19 -4.85 7.20
N VAL A 146 10.48 -6.08 6.81
CA VAL A 146 9.66 -6.85 5.86
C VAL A 146 9.09 -8.11 6.50
N VAL A 147 7.83 -8.39 6.24
CA VAL A 147 7.17 -9.67 6.46
C VAL A 147 6.75 -10.23 5.11
N ILE A 148 7.15 -11.47 4.82
CA ILE A 148 6.84 -12.15 3.56
C ILE A 148 5.69 -13.12 3.76
N VAL A 149 4.63 -12.95 2.96
CA VAL A 149 3.50 -13.88 2.90
C VAL A 149 3.69 -14.80 1.70
N ALA A 150 3.65 -16.10 1.93
CA ALA A 150 3.78 -17.13 0.92
C ALA A 150 2.69 -18.20 1.10
N ARG A 151 2.36 -18.90 0.03
CA ARG A 151 1.56 -20.13 0.13
C ARG A 151 2.45 -21.26 0.64
N GLY A 152 1.91 -22.07 1.55
CA GLY A 152 2.47 -23.34 1.97
C GLY A 152 2.08 -24.49 1.03
#